data_8c3118723b9c6bb064adf7ad78993e33
#
_entry.id   8c3118723b9c6bb064adf7ad78993e33
#
_cell.length_a   1.000
_cell.length_b   1.000
_cell.length_c   1.000
_cell.angle_alpha   90.00
_cell.angle_beta   90.00
_cell.angle_gamma   90.00
#
_symmetry.space_group_name_H-M   'P 1'
#
loop_
_entity.id
_entity.type
_entity.pdbx_description
1 polymer ?
#
loop_
_entity_poly.entity_id
_entity_poly.type
_entity_poly.pdbx_seq_one_letter_code
_entity_poly.pdbx_strand_id
1 'polypeptide(L)'
;MMLTDVGVLSSDIELVEQSSGILSVVPSKDALEAARRVVDALHELATRGSRPSRPFYFTDPNAVAASTVRRIAELFTSVHHSARFIDGLILGEPPVFVSASDVEPQTVSPTTATSGVEQRWSMGTGPSPHFREVGAASGLKMCYTTMFKGYIAVAARGLTTAERLGLLYALKDKLQLLLPDHLRLAESGVTVTPPKAYRWVFEMQQIARTHAEEGGFALGLFQGAEGVFRDIAEDSVLGKEKIGNRVRGTIMEDFAAILARNLEHKTTYCQVSPVNDEDHS
;
A
#
# COMPACT_ATOMS: atom_id res chain seq x y z
N MET A 1 19.69 -18.43 6.83
CA MET A 1 19.68 -18.83 5.42
C MET A 1 19.79 -17.52 4.63
N MET A 2 20.96 -17.19 4.14
CA MET A 2 21.13 -16.00 3.29
C MET A 2 20.27 -16.16 2.04
N LEU A 3 19.62 -15.08 1.60
CA LEU A 3 18.90 -14.99 0.31
C LEU A 3 19.86 -15.08 -0.90
N THR A 4 20.81 -16.01 -0.88
CA THR A 4 21.81 -16.19 -1.93
C THR A 4 21.32 -17.06 -3.08
N ASP A 5 20.08 -17.57 -3.01
CA ASP A 5 19.51 -18.45 -4.04
C ASP A 5 18.26 -17.89 -4.72
N VAL A 6 18.17 -16.57 -4.88
CA VAL A 6 17.14 -15.97 -5.75
C VAL A 6 17.69 -15.95 -7.17
N GLY A 7 17.24 -16.88 -8.00
CA GLY A 7 17.52 -16.88 -9.43
C GLY A 7 16.74 -15.74 -10.11
N VAL A 8 17.42 -14.99 -10.97
CA VAL A 8 16.76 -14.01 -11.85
C VAL A 8 16.55 -14.68 -13.20
N LEU A 9 15.30 -14.76 -13.64
CA LEU A 9 14.95 -15.32 -14.94
C LEU A 9 14.94 -14.23 -16.00
N SER A 10 15.24 -14.61 -17.24
CA SER A 10 15.47 -13.66 -18.34
C SER A 10 14.18 -13.20 -19.02
N SER A 11 13.09 -13.96 -18.87
CA SER A 11 11.80 -13.69 -19.52
C SER A 11 10.60 -14.21 -18.73
N ASP A 12 9.42 -13.67 -19.03
CA ASP A 12 8.16 -14.14 -18.46
C ASP A 12 7.84 -15.58 -18.89
N ILE A 13 8.26 -15.99 -20.09
CA ILE A 13 8.09 -17.35 -20.58
C ILE A 13 8.90 -18.32 -19.72
N GLU A 14 10.17 -18.02 -19.50
CA GLU A 14 11.04 -18.82 -18.65
C GLU A 14 10.49 -18.89 -17.21
N LEU A 15 9.97 -17.77 -16.70
CA LEU A 15 9.33 -17.71 -15.38
C LEU A 15 8.13 -18.66 -15.29
N VAL A 16 7.26 -18.68 -16.30
CA VAL A 16 6.07 -19.56 -16.31
C VAL A 16 6.48 -21.02 -16.52
N GLU A 17 7.48 -21.32 -17.34
CA GLU A 17 7.95 -22.69 -17.57
C GLU A 17 8.57 -23.32 -16.32
N GLN A 18 9.36 -22.54 -15.58
CA GLN A 18 10.13 -23.04 -14.43
C GLN A 18 9.34 -22.99 -13.11
N SER A 19 8.17 -22.31 -13.08
CA SER A 19 7.39 -22.11 -11.88
C SER A 19 6.11 -22.94 -11.87
N SER A 20 5.67 -23.35 -10.68
CA SER A 20 4.31 -23.88 -10.46
C SER A 20 3.33 -22.78 -10.06
N GLY A 21 3.81 -21.57 -9.81
CA GLY A 21 2.99 -20.40 -9.48
C GLY A 21 3.81 -19.13 -9.34
N ILE A 22 3.16 -17.99 -9.53
CA ILE A 22 3.71 -16.65 -9.41
C ILE A 22 2.98 -15.92 -8.28
N LEU A 23 3.74 -15.29 -7.41
CA LEU A 23 3.27 -14.30 -6.48
C LEU A 23 3.64 -12.92 -7.03
N SER A 24 2.64 -12.18 -7.51
CA SER A 24 2.83 -10.87 -8.12
C SER A 24 2.95 -9.78 -7.06
N VAL A 25 4.15 -9.37 -6.71
CA VAL A 25 4.41 -8.28 -5.76
C VAL A 25 4.99 -7.09 -6.50
N VAL A 26 4.12 -6.22 -6.98
CA VAL A 26 4.47 -5.04 -7.79
C VAL A 26 3.74 -3.79 -7.26
N PRO A 27 4.14 -2.57 -7.66
CA PRO A 27 3.34 -1.38 -7.39
C PRO A 27 1.91 -1.52 -7.94
N SER A 28 0.93 -0.97 -7.24
CA SER A 28 -0.50 -1.09 -7.60
C SER A 28 -0.81 -0.67 -9.05
N LYS A 29 -0.06 0.31 -9.57
CA LYS A 29 -0.21 0.77 -10.96
C LYS A 29 0.18 -0.29 -12.01
N ASP A 30 1.07 -1.21 -11.63
CA ASP A 30 1.66 -2.19 -12.55
C ASP A 30 0.97 -3.57 -12.44
N ALA A 31 0.04 -3.76 -11.49
CA ALA A 31 -0.57 -5.05 -11.19
C ALA A 31 -1.28 -5.69 -12.40
N LEU A 32 -2.11 -4.91 -13.11
CA LEU A 32 -2.84 -5.38 -14.28
C LEU A 32 -1.90 -5.77 -15.43
N GLU A 33 -0.85 -4.97 -15.63
CA GLU A 33 0.14 -5.24 -16.69
C GLU A 33 1.00 -6.46 -16.37
N ALA A 34 1.42 -6.62 -15.12
CA ALA A 34 2.13 -7.81 -14.67
C ALA A 34 1.31 -9.10 -14.90
N ALA A 35 0.01 -9.04 -14.60
CA ALA A 35 -0.88 -10.16 -14.88
C ALA A 35 -1.04 -10.45 -16.39
N ARG A 36 -1.16 -9.41 -17.22
CA ARG A 36 -1.26 -9.53 -18.68
C ARG A 36 -0.03 -10.22 -19.25
N ARG A 37 1.18 -9.80 -18.87
CA ARG A 37 2.42 -10.41 -19.31
C ARG A 37 2.49 -11.91 -19.01
N VAL A 38 1.98 -12.34 -17.84
CA VAL A 38 1.93 -13.77 -17.50
C VAL A 38 0.93 -14.53 -18.38
N VAL A 39 -0.23 -13.95 -18.65
CA VAL A 39 -1.24 -14.55 -19.54
C VAL A 39 -0.69 -14.66 -20.96
N ASP A 40 0.00 -13.64 -21.46
CA ASP A 40 0.64 -13.65 -22.79
C ASP A 40 1.72 -14.75 -22.88
N ALA A 41 2.54 -14.91 -21.83
CA ALA A 41 3.53 -15.98 -21.77
C ALA A 41 2.88 -17.38 -21.77
N LEU A 42 1.76 -17.57 -21.06
CA LEU A 42 0.98 -18.82 -21.08
C LEU A 42 0.42 -19.12 -22.48
N HIS A 43 -0.09 -18.11 -23.19
CA HIS A 43 -0.57 -18.25 -24.58
C HIS A 43 0.58 -18.64 -25.52
N GLU A 44 1.74 -18.00 -25.37
CA GLU A 44 2.89 -18.30 -26.20
C GLU A 44 3.39 -19.74 -25.98
N LEU A 45 3.45 -20.20 -24.72
CA LEU A 45 3.78 -21.59 -24.42
C LEU A 45 2.79 -22.57 -25.04
N ALA A 46 1.50 -22.27 -24.97
CA ALA A 46 0.46 -23.09 -25.58
C ALA A 46 0.63 -23.20 -27.11
N THR A 47 1.00 -22.10 -27.78
CA THR A 47 1.27 -22.10 -29.24
C THR A 47 2.50 -22.92 -29.60
N ARG A 48 3.48 -23.04 -28.72
CA ARG A 48 4.67 -23.90 -28.88
C ARG A 48 4.40 -25.38 -28.59
N GLY A 49 3.13 -25.73 -28.24
CA GLY A 49 2.75 -27.08 -27.85
C GLY A 49 3.23 -27.47 -26.44
N SER A 50 3.76 -26.51 -25.67
CA SER A 50 4.18 -26.70 -24.29
C SER A 50 3.05 -26.27 -23.35
N ARG A 51 2.89 -26.99 -22.25
CA ARG A 51 1.94 -26.62 -21.18
C ARG A 51 2.59 -26.89 -19.83
N PRO A 52 2.27 -26.09 -18.80
CA PRO A 52 2.67 -26.43 -17.45
C PRO A 52 2.20 -27.86 -17.10
N SER A 53 3.10 -28.66 -16.58
CA SER A 53 2.83 -30.08 -16.23
C SER A 53 1.90 -30.22 -15.01
N ARG A 54 1.65 -29.11 -14.30
CA ARG A 54 0.78 -29.01 -13.13
C ARG A 54 -0.10 -27.76 -13.25
N PRO A 55 -1.22 -27.67 -12.53
CA PRO A 55 -1.98 -26.41 -12.44
C PRO A 55 -1.06 -25.28 -11.99
N PHE A 56 -0.99 -24.24 -12.81
CA PHE A 56 -0.21 -23.03 -12.53
C PHE A 56 -1.08 -22.04 -11.73
N TYR A 57 -0.50 -21.39 -10.75
CA TYR A 57 -1.22 -20.43 -9.90
C TYR A 57 -0.62 -19.03 -10.06
N PHE A 58 -1.47 -18.06 -10.30
CA PHE A 58 -1.10 -16.64 -10.24
C PHE A 58 -1.83 -15.99 -9.08
N THR A 59 -1.07 -15.47 -8.12
CA THR A 59 -1.61 -14.80 -6.94
C THR A 59 -1.29 -13.31 -7.00
N ASP A 60 -2.30 -12.47 -6.92
CA ASP A 60 -2.14 -11.01 -6.81
C ASP A 60 -2.49 -10.54 -5.38
N PRO A 61 -1.49 -10.20 -4.55
CA PRO A 61 -1.71 -9.62 -3.23
C PRO A 61 -1.49 -8.10 -3.21
N ASN A 62 -1.49 -7.43 -4.37
CA ASN A 62 -1.20 -6.02 -4.47
C ASN A 62 -2.31 -5.15 -3.85
N ALA A 63 -2.03 -3.87 -3.64
CA ALA A 63 -2.98 -2.92 -3.09
C ALA A 63 -3.84 -2.32 -4.21
N VAL A 64 -4.78 -3.09 -4.73
CA VAL A 64 -5.67 -2.73 -5.83
C VAL A 64 -7.16 -2.80 -5.42
N ALA A 65 -8.01 -2.04 -6.09
CA ALA A 65 -9.45 -2.07 -5.87
C ALA A 65 -10.06 -3.45 -6.22
N ALA A 66 -11.18 -3.79 -5.59
CA ALA A 66 -11.91 -5.02 -5.88
C ALA A 66 -12.27 -5.14 -7.38
N SER A 67 -12.67 -4.06 -8.02
CA SER A 67 -12.92 -4.02 -9.47
C SER A 67 -11.65 -4.25 -10.29
N THR A 68 -10.52 -3.75 -9.84
CA THR A 68 -9.23 -3.97 -10.52
C THR A 68 -8.81 -5.44 -10.48
N VAL A 69 -8.93 -6.09 -9.32
CA VAL A 69 -8.59 -7.51 -9.20
C VAL A 69 -9.55 -8.41 -9.96
N ARG A 70 -10.85 -8.07 -10.06
CA ARG A 70 -11.80 -8.77 -10.93
C ARG A 70 -11.37 -8.69 -12.40
N ARG A 71 -10.95 -7.51 -12.88
CA ARG A 71 -10.39 -7.35 -14.24
C ARG A 71 -9.11 -8.17 -14.45
N ILE A 72 -8.26 -8.29 -13.42
CA ILE A 72 -7.10 -9.19 -13.47
C ILE A 72 -7.57 -10.64 -13.61
N ALA A 73 -8.53 -11.08 -12.80
CA ALA A 73 -9.08 -12.44 -12.88
C ALA A 73 -9.67 -12.76 -14.25
N GLU A 74 -10.34 -11.79 -14.89
CA GLU A 74 -10.89 -11.94 -16.24
C GLU A 74 -9.84 -12.28 -17.29
N LEU A 75 -8.60 -11.75 -17.18
CA LEU A 75 -7.50 -12.12 -18.08
C LEU A 75 -7.21 -13.62 -18.06
N PHE A 76 -7.34 -14.24 -16.89
CA PHE A 76 -7.04 -15.66 -16.71
C PHE A 76 -8.15 -16.58 -17.22
N THR A 77 -9.33 -16.06 -17.61
CA THR A 77 -10.40 -16.88 -18.19
C THR A 77 -10.00 -17.53 -19.51
N SER A 78 -9.16 -16.84 -20.30
CA SER A 78 -8.67 -17.36 -21.58
C SER A 78 -7.66 -18.52 -21.43
N VAL A 79 -7.04 -18.63 -20.26
CA VAL A 79 -6.02 -19.64 -19.93
C VAL A 79 -6.44 -20.54 -18.76
N HIS A 80 -7.74 -20.59 -18.44
CA HIS A 80 -8.26 -21.30 -17.25
C HIS A 80 -7.94 -22.80 -17.20
N HIS A 81 -7.64 -23.41 -18.35
CA HIS A 81 -7.21 -24.81 -18.42
C HIS A 81 -5.76 -25.01 -17.93
N SER A 82 -4.95 -23.95 -18.01
CA SER A 82 -3.51 -24.01 -17.69
C SER A 82 -3.18 -23.27 -16.40
N ALA A 83 -3.96 -22.22 -16.04
CA ALA A 83 -3.67 -21.38 -14.88
C ALA A 83 -4.92 -21.10 -14.03
N ARG A 84 -4.69 -20.88 -12.74
CA ARG A 84 -5.70 -20.45 -11.76
C ARG A 84 -5.31 -19.11 -11.18
N PHE A 85 -6.25 -18.17 -11.15
CA PHE A 85 -6.08 -16.89 -10.48
C PHE A 85 -6.46 -17.00 -9.00
N ILE A 86 -5.69 -16.31 -8.15
CA ILE A 86 -5.93 -16.21 -6.71
C ILE A 86 -5.89 -14.72 -6.32
N ASP A 87 -7.00 -14.20 -5.80
CA ASP A 87 -7.05 -12.90 -5.13
C ASP A 87 -6.46 -13.05 -3.73
N GLY A 88 -5.30 -12.46 -3.50
CA GLY A 88 -4.56 -12.55 -2.25
C GLY A 88 -4.45 -11.23 -1.52
N LEU A 89 -3.98 -11.26 -0.28
CA LEU A 89 -3.59 -10.06 0.43
C LEU A 89 -2.37 -10.32 1.32
N ILE A 90 -1.52 -9.30 1.43
CA ILE A 90 -0.44 -9.24 2.40
C ILE A 90 -0.72 -8.04 3.29
N LEU A 91 -0.86 -8.25 4.59
CA LEU A 91 -0.98 -7.21 5.59
C LEU A 91 0.22 -7.28 6.53
N GLY A 92 0.66 -6.11 6.98
CA GLY A 92 1.81 -5.97 7.88
C GLY A 92 3.06 -5.42 7.19
N GLU A 93 4.13 -5.33 7.96
CA GLU A 93 5.43 -4.87 7.50
C GLU A 93 6.25 -6.02 6.88
N PRO A 94 7.28 -5.70 6.07
CA PRO A 94 8.21 -6.71 5.59
C PRO A 94 8.83 -7.50 6.74
N PRO A 95 9.11 -8.80 6.55
CA PRO A 95 9.74 -9.62 7.57
C PRO A 95 11.10 -9.03 7.96
N VAL A 96 11.34 -8.91 9.26
CA VAL A 96 12.64 -8.53 9.81
C VAL A 96 13.38 -9.81 10.17
N PHE A 97 14.61 -9.94 9.71
CA PHE A 97 15.48 -11.03 10.16
C PHE A 97 15.88 -10.76 11.61
N VAL A 98 15.38 -11.59 12.52
CA VAL A 98 15.82 -11.61 13.90
C VAL A 98 16.89 -12.68 13.99
N SER A 99 18.07 -12.33 14.50
CA SER A 99 19.12 -13.33 14.79
C SER A 99 18.59 -14.31 15.85
N ALA A 100 18.93 -15.57 15.70
CA ALA A 100 18.53 -16.60 16.71
C ALA A 100 19.07 -16.28 18.12
N SER A 101 20.05 -15.39 18.25
CA SER A 101 20.59 -14.89 19.51
C SER A 101 19.70 -13.84 20.19
N ASP A 102 18.74 -13.24 19.47
CA ASP A 102 17.91 -12.14 19.96
C ASP A 102 16.51 -12.58 20.38
N VAL A 103 16.25 -13.89 20.31
CA VAL A 103 14.98 -14.49 20.74
C VAL A 103 15.10 -14.87 22.21
N GLU A 104 14.79 -13.96 23.11
CA GLU A 104 14.44 -14.37 24.47
C GLU A 104 13.16 -15.22 24.44
N PRO A 105 13.11 -16.34 25.18
CA PRO A 105 11.91 -17.15 25.28
C PRO A 105 10.84 -16.41 26.07
N GLN A 106 10.09 -15.54 25.39
CA GLN A 106 8.92 -14.91 25.98
C GLN A 106 7.76 -15.89 25.96
N THR A 107 7.26 -16.22 27.13
CA THR A 107 5.98 -16.91 27.32
C THR A 107 4.87 -16.02 26.72
N VAL A 108 4.42 -16.36 25.54
CA VAL A 108 3.41 -15.60 24.80
C VAL A 108 2.06 -15.86 25.46
N SER A 109 1.55 -14.84 26.14
CA SER A 109 0.13 -14.76 26.50
C SER A 109 -0.71 -14.54 25.25
N PRO A 110 -1.89 -15.15 25.06
CA PRO A 110 -2.64 -15.15 23.80
C PRO A 110 -3.19 -13.77 23.35
N THR A 111 -2.93 -12.72 24.08
CA THR A 111 -3.54 -11.38 23.87
C THR A 111 -2.57 -10.31 23.41
N THR A 112 -1.29 -10.60 23.28
CA THR A 112 -0.31 -9.64 22.75
C THR A 112 0.26 -10.17 21.44
N ALA A 113 -0.32 -9.75 20.34
CA ALA A 113 0.29 -9.84 19.02
C ALA A 113 1.51 -8.91 18.98
N THR A 114 2.58 -9.32 19.60
CA THR A 114 3.87 -8.64 19.50
C THR A 114 4.73 -9.41 18.53
N SER A 115 5.13 -8.73 17.46
CA SER A 115 6.40 -8.86 16.73
C SER A 115 6.95 -10.26 16.41
N GLY A 116 6.11 -11.27 16.34
CA GLY A 116 6.40 -12.47 15.57
C GLY A 116 5.70 -12.31 14.24
N VAL A 117 6.45 -12.15 13.17
CA VAL A 117 5.89 -12.03 11.84
C VAL A 117 5.25 -13.35 11.43
N GLU A 118 4.08 -13.62 11.94
CA GLU A 118 3.13 -14.47 11.23
C GLU A 118 2.60 -13.63 10.07
N GLN A 119 3.31 -13.65 8.97
CA GLN A 119 2.72 -13.28 7.69
C GLN A 119 1.59 -14.27 7.41
N ARG A 120 0.39 -13.92 7.83
CA ARG A 120 -0.80 -14.67 7.46
C ARG A 120 -1.09 -14.38 6.00
N TRP A 121 -0.68 -15.30 5.17
CA TRP A 121 -1.15 -15.40 3.80
C TRP A 121 -2.61 -15.81 3.84
N SER A 122 -3.54 -14.87 3.75
CA SER A 122 -4.94 -15.18 3.53
C SER A 122 -5.16 -15.26 2.03
N MET A 123 -5.12 -16.46 1.49
CA MET A 123 -5.52 -16.72 0.11
C MET A 123 -7.04 -16.86 0.05
N GLY A 124 -7.69 -16.15 -0.87
CA GLY A 124 -9.15 -16.17 -1.06
C GLY A 124 -9.73 -17.52 -1.51
N THR A 125 -8.92 -18.59 -1.56
CA THR A 125 -9.34 -19.95 -1.88
C THR A 125 -9.40 -20.88 -0.67
N GLY A 126 -9.06 -20.39 0.54
CA GLY A 126 -9.15 -21.17 1.76
C GLY A 126 -10.60 -21.33 2.26
N PRO A 127 -10.86 -22.26 3.19
CA PRO A 127 -12.20 -22.53 3.74
C PRO A 127 -12.73 -21.38 4.63
N SER A 128 -12.14 -20.19 4.58
CA SER A 128 -12.68 -19.03 5.28
C SER A 128 -13.99 -18.60 4.63
N PRO A 129 -15.10 -18.54 5.37
CA PRO A 129 -16.39 -18.10 4.84
C PRO A 129 -16.37 -16.66 4.33
N HIS A 130 -15.30 -15.90 4.61
CA HIS A 130 -15.19 -14.48 4.27
C HIS A 130 -14.56 -14.20 2.90
N PHE A 131 -13.88 -15.18 2.28
CA PHE A 131 -13.19 -15.00 1.00
C PHE A 131 -13.74 -15.93 -0.08
N ARG A 132 -15.04 -15.80 -0.39
CA ARG A 132 -15.70 -16.67 -1.37
C ARG A 132 -15.59 -16.19 -2.80
N GLU A 133 -15.35 -14.89 -3.00
CA GLU A 133 -15.39 -14.24 -4.31
C GLU A 133 -14.12 -13.45 -4.58
N VAL A 134 -13.74 -13.36 -5.84
CA VAL A 134 -12.66 -12.49 -6.31
C VAL A 134 -13.04 -11.04 -6.00
N GLY A 135 -12.13 -10.32 -5.37
CA GLY A 135 -12.35 -8.96 -4.87
C GLY A 135 -12.49 -8.88 -3.35
N ALA A 136 -12.75 -10.01 -2.67
CA ALA A 136 -12.93 -9.99 -1.22
C ALA A 136 -11.61 -9.74 -0.47
N ALA A 137 -10.52 -10.40 -0.86
CA ALA A 137 -9.21 -10.20 -0.23
C ALA A 137 -8.66 -8.80 -0.53
N SER A 138 -8.72 -8.38 -1.78
CA SER A 138 -8.35 -7.01 -2.18
C SER A 138 -9.22 -5.96 -1.52
N GLY A 139 -10.53 -6.16 -1.43
CA GLY A 139 -11.46 -5.26 -0.74
C GLY A 139 -11.11 -5.10 0.74
N LEU A 140 -10.85 -6.21 1.45
CA LEU A 140 -10.39 -6.16 2.85
C LEU A 140 -9.09 -5.37 2.99
N LYS A 141 -8.14 -5.58 2.08
CA LYS A 141 -6.89 -4.83 2.07
C LYS A 141 -7.14 -3.33 1.88
N MET A 142 -8.05 -2.94 0.98
CA MET A 142 -8.39 -1.53 0.78
C MET A 142 -9.01 -0.92 2.03
N CYS A 143 -9.95 -1.60 2.69
CA CYS A 143 -10.53 -1.13 3.95
C CYS A 143 -9.48 -1.00 5.06
N TYR A 144 -8.60 -1.98 5.22
CA TYR A 144 -7.49 -1.90 6.18
C TYR A 144 -6.56 -0.73 5.87
N THR A 145 -6.17 -0.59 4.60
CA THR A 145 -5.24 0.46 4.16
C THR A 145 -5.87 1.86 4.28
N THR A 146 -7.19 1.98 4.14
CA THR A 146 -7.96 3.18 4.45
C THR A 146 -7.70 3.68 5.87
N MET A 147 -7.82 2.79 6.84
CA MET A 147 -7.64 3.14 8.26
C MET A 147 -6.18 3.50 8.58
N PHE A 148 -5.23 2.84 7.93
CA PHE A 148 -3.81 3.08 8.20
C PHE A 148 -3.26 4.28 7.41
N LYS A 149 -3.25 4.22 6.07
CA LYS A 149 -2.65 5.27 5.23
C LYS A 149 -3.52 6.52 5.12
N GLY A 150 -4.85 6.35 5.14
CA GLY A 150 -5.77 7.49 5.23
C GLY A 150 -5.51 8.32 6.49
N TYR A 151 -5.32 7.65 7.64
CA TYR A 151 -4.95 8.34 8.87
C TYR A 151 -3.60 9.08 8.75
N ILE A 152 -2.58 8.45 8.15
CA ILE A 152 -1.27 9.09 7.95
C ILE A 152 -1.39 10.35 7.08
N ALA A 153 -2.20 10.35 6.04
CA ALA A 153 -2.42 11.54 5.21
C ALA A 153 -3.07 12.68 6.01
N VAL A 154 -4.07 12.36 6.84
CA VAL A 154 -4.70 13.33 7.74
C VAL A 154 -3.70 13.86 8.76
N ALA A 155 -2.92 12.99 9.39
CA ALA A 155 -1.87 13.36 10.34
C ALA A 155 -0.81 14.28 9.70
N ALA A 156 -0.31 13.91 8.51
CA ALA A 156 0.65 14.72 7.77
C ALA A 156 0.15 16.15 7.51
N ARG A 157 -1.13 16.29 7.09
CA ARG A 157 -1.75 17.61 6.91
C ARG A 157 -1.85 18.39 8.21
N GLY A 158 -2.36 17.75 9.27
CA GLY A 158 -2.54 18.40 10.57
C GLY A 158 -1.21 18.89 11.15
N LEU A 159 -0.19 18.03 11.16
CA LEU A 159 1.14 18.35 11.69
C LEU A 159 1.83 19.46 10.86
N THR A 160 1.78 19.36 9.53
CA THR A 160 2.35 20.40 8.64
C THR A 160 1.64 21.74 8.80
N THR A 161 0.31 21.74 8.93
CA THR A 161 -0.45 22.96 9.16
C THR A 161 -0.14 23.56 10.54
N ALA A 162 -0.05 22.73 11.58
CA ALA A 162 0.34 23.19 12.91
C ALA A 162 1.76 23.78 12.93
N GLU A 163 2.70 23.20 12.19
CA GLU A 163 4.06 23.76 12.01
C GLU A 163 4.00 25.15 11.38
N ARG A 164 3.27 25.33 10.28
CA ARG A 164 3.10 26.65 9.62
C ARG A 164 2.45 27.70 10.52
N LEU A 165 1.61 27.28 11.45
CA LEU A 165 0.98 28.17 12.43
C LEU A 165 1.87 28.41 13.67
N GLY A 166 3.03 27.77 13.79
CA GLY A 166 3.89 27.82 14.96
C GLY A 166 3.30 27.08 16.18
N LEU A 167 2.38 26.13 15.95
CA LEU A 167 1.61 25.43 16.97
C LEU A 167 1.96 23.93 17.10
N LEU A 168 2.98 23.44 16.39
CA LEU A 168 3.29 22.00 16.36
C LEU A 168 3.52 21.42 17.76
N TYR A 169 4.31 22.10 18.59
CA TYR A 169 4.58 21.63 19.95
C TYR A 169 3.32 21.66 20.84
N ALA A 170 2.52 22.71 20.73
CA ALA A 170 1.26 22.78 21.47
C ALA A 170 0.27 21.69 21.05
N LEU A 171 0.21 21.36 19.74
CA LEU A 171 -0.58 20.24 19.24
C LEU A 171 -0.05 18.91 19.79
N LYS A 172 1.27 18.70 19.77
CA LYS A 172 1.91 17.49 20.31
C LYS A 172 1.59 17.29 21.78
N ASP A 173 1.70 18.33 22.61
CA ASP A 173 1.36 18.28 24.03
C ASP A 173 -0.12 17.90 24.25
N LYS A 174 -1.03 18.46 23.45
CA LYS A 174 -2.46 18.12 23.56
C LYS A 174 -2.74 16.70 23.10
N LEU A 175 -2.11 16.23 22.02
CA LEU A 175 -2.22 14.84 21.57
C LEU A 175 -1.64 13.89 22.60
N GLN A 176 -0.47 14.20 23.19
CA GLN A 176 0.12 13.38 24.25
C GLN A 176 -0.79 13.24 25.46
N LEU A 177 -1.49 14.32 25.84
CA LEU A 177 -2.40 14.32 26.98
C LEU A 177 -3.72 13.58 26.70
N LEU A 178 -4.31 13.80 25.53
CA LEU A 178 -5.69 13.40 25.25
C LEU A 178 -5.79 12.15 24.36
N LEU A 179 -4.83 11.93 23.46
CA LEU A 179 -4.83 10.89 22.42
C LEU A 179 -3.41 10.32 22.21
N PRO A 180 -2.75 9.79 23.25
CA PRO A 180 -1.34 9.38 23.17
C PRO A 180 -1.09 8.29 22.12
N ASP A 181 -2.03 7.38 21.90
CA ASP A 181 -1.91 6.34 20.88
C ASP A 181 -1.97 6.91 19.46
N HIS A 182 -2.82 7.93 19.25
CA HIS A 182 -2.88 8.63 17.97
C HIS A 182 -1.61 9.43 17.70
N LEU A 183 -0.99 10.04 18.72
CA LEU A 183 0.30 10.70 18.56
C LEU A 183 1.37 9.70 18.10
N ARG A 184 1.49 8.55 18.80
CA ARG A 184 2.45 7.51 18.43
C ARG A 184 2.22 7.00 16.99
N LEU A 185 0.97 6.78 16.60
CA LEU A 185 0.62 6.35 15.25
C LEU A 185 0.95 7.45 14.22
N ALA A 186 0.69 8.71 14.52
CA ALA A 186 1.05 9.82 13.65
C ALA A 186 2.57 9.93 13.46
N GLU A 187 3.33 9.93 14.57
CA GLU A 187 4.80 10.00 14.54
C GLU A 187 5.40 8.86 13.73
N SER A 188 5.02 7.61 14.03
CA SER A 188 5.51 6.44 13.28
C SER A 188 5.08 6.49 11.82
N GLY A 189 3.83 6.85 11.55
CA GLY A 189 3.27 6.87 10.21
C GLY A 189 3.91 7.92 9.30
N VAL A 190 4.03 9.18 9.75
CA VAL A 190 4.62 10.24 8.92
C VAL A 190 6.12 10.01 8.68
N THR A 191 6.82 9.47 9.68
CA THR A 191 8.27 9.23 9.55
C THR A 191 8.61 8.10 8.58
N VAL A 192 7.76 7.08 8.39
CA VAL A 192 8.00 6.00 7.40
C VAL A 192 7.53 6.35 5.99
N THR A 193 6.83 7.46 5.83
CA THR A 193 6.18 7.86 4.57
C THR A 193 7.16 8.29 3.47
N PRO A 194 8.19 9.13 3.70
CA PRO A 194 8.99 9.73 2.64
C PRO A 194 9.47 8.74 1.56
N PRO A 195 10.15 7.63 1.88
CA PRO A 195 10.65 6.71 0.86
C PRO A 195 9.55 5.86 0.19
N LYS A 196 8.30 5.97 0.66
CA LYS A 196 7.16 5.16 0.19
C LYS A 196 6.06 6.00 -0.46
N ALA A 197 6.08 7.33 -0.30
CA ALA A 197 5.02 8.23 -0.71
C ALA A 197 4.65 8.08 -2.20
N TYR A 198 5.65 7.94 -3.08
CA TYR A 198 5.45 7.83 -4.53
C TYR A 198 4.51 6.68 -4.93
N ARG A 199 4.56 5.56 -4.23
CA ARG A 199 3.68 4.41 -4.52
C ARG A 199 2.31 4.55 -3.85
N TRP A 200 2.24 5.26 -2.70
CA TRP A 200 0.99 5.48 -1.99
C TRP A 200 0.03 6.42 -2.72
N VAL A 201 0.54 7.27 -3.62
CA VAL A 201 -0.29 8.07 -4.54
C VAL A 201 -1.28 7.18 -5.29
N PHE A 202 -0.78 6.13 -5.95
CA PHE A 202 -1.65 5.19 -6.68
C PHE A 202 -2.53 4.34 -5.77
N GLU A 203 -2.03 3.99 -4.60
CA GLU A 203 -2.83 3.25 -3.63
C GLU A 203 -4.03 4.06 -3.15
N MET A 204 -3.90 5.39 -2.98
CA MET A 204 -5.05 6.24 -2.65
C MET A 204 -6.11 6.26 -3.76
N GLN A 205 -5.71 6.21 -5.00
CA GLN A 205 -6.65 6.09 -6.12
C GLN A 205 -7.42 4.76 -6.08
N GLN A 206 -6.75 3.66 -5.75
CA GLN A 206 -7.39 2.35 -5.60
C GLN A 206 -8.35 2.31 -4.40
N ILE A 207 -8.00 2.96 -3.30
CA ILE A 207 -8.86 3.11 -2.13
C ILE A 207 -10.08 3.97 -2.48
N ALA A 208 -9.89 5.14 -3.11
CA ALA A 208 -10.97 6.01 -3.55
C ALA A 208 -11.97 5.24 -4.42
N ARG A 209 -11.45 4.48 -5.40
CA ARG A 209 -12.25 3.65 -6.29
C ARG A 209 -13.04 2.59 -5.51
N THR A 210 -12.40 1.86 -4.60
CA THR A 210 -13.09 0.84 -3.80
C THR A 210 -14.23 1.45 -3.01
N HIS A 211 -14.02 2.59 -2.34
CA HIS A 211 -15.08 3.23 -1.58
C HIS A 211 -16.21 3.79 -2.44
N ALA A 212 -15.89 4.24 -3.65
CA ALA A 212 -16.93 4.71 -4.57
C ALA A 212 -17.75 3.55 -5.16
N GLU A 213 -17.09 2.50 -5.64
CA GLU A 213 -17.73 1.40 -6.35
C GLU A 213 -18.45 0.43 -5.40
N GLU A 214 -17.85 0.12 -4.25
CA GLU A 214 -18.40 -0.86 -3.30
C GLU A 214 -19.15 -0.19 -2.14
N GLY A 215 -18.76 1.03 -1.76
CA GLY A 215 -19.34 1.75 -0.61
C GLY A 215 -20.27 2.90 -0.97
N GLY A 216 -20.31 3.34 -2.23
CA GLY A 216 -21.14 4.47 -2.67
C GLY A 216 -20.65 5.85 -2.22
N PHE A 217 -19.44 5.98 -1.72
CA PHE A 217 -18.89 7.24 -1.24
C PHE A 217 -18.30 8.09 -2.37
N ALA A 218 -18.31 9.42 -2.17
CA ALA A 218 -17.59 10.33 -3.07
C ALA A 218 -16.08 10.14 -3.00
N LEU A 219 -15.39 10.37 -4.13
CA LEU A 219 -13.93 10.17 -4.26
C LEU A 219 -13.09 11.16 -3.44
N GLY A 220 -13.63 12.33 -3.08
CA GLY A 220 -12.88 13.50 -2.63
C GLY A 220 -11.95 13.29 -1.43
N LEU A 221 -12.35 12.46 -0.46
CA LEU A 221 -11.52 12.21 0.73
C LEU A 221 -10.15 11.63 0.35
N PHE A 222 -10.14 10.60 -0.48
CA PHE A 222 -8.90 9.91 -0.86
C PHE A 222 -8.18 10.60 -2.02
N GLN A 223 -8.84 11.40 -2.84
CA GLN A 223 -8.19 12.33 -3.75
C GLN A 223 -7.39 13.39 -2.98
N GLY A 224 -7.94 13.91 -1.87
CA GLY A 224 -7.20 14.78 -0.96
C GLY A 224 -5.99 14.09 -0.31
N ALA A 225 -6.13 12.83 0.11
CA ALA A 225 -5.03 12.03 0.65
C ALA A 225 -3.96 11.72 -0.43
N GLU A 226 -4.37 11.44 -1.66
CA GLU A 226 -3.47 11.30 -2.81
C GLU A 226 -2.61 12.55 -2.98
N GLY A 227 -3.23 13.74 -2.93
CA GLY A 227 -2.51 15.02 -3.00
C GLY A 227 -1.44 15.16 -1.93
N VAL A 228 -1.73 14.77 -0.69
CA VAL A 228 -0.74 14.79 0.39
C VAL A 228 0.47 13.91 0.09
N PHE A 229 0.25 12.67 -0.34
CA PHE A 229 1.37 11.78 -0.68
C PHE A 229 2.12 12.23 -1.92
N ARG A 230 1.46 12.87 -2.86
CA ARG A 230 2.10 13.50 -4.02
C ARG A 230 3.01 14.65 -3.59
N ASP A 231 2.54 15.53 -2.72
CA ASP A 231 3.35 16.63 -2.17
C ASP A 231 4.61 16.11 -1.47
N ILE A 232 4.51 15.02 -0.71
CA ILE A 232 5.66 14.38 -0.06
C ILE A 232 6.60 13.74 -1.09
N ALA A 233 6.06 13.04 -2.08
CA ALA A 233 6.85 12.33 -3.10
C ALA A 233 7.62 13.30 -4.02
N GLU A 234 7.05 14.46 -4.30
CA GLU A 234 7.63 15.50 -5.15
C GLU A 234 8.51 16.49 -4.38
N ASP A 235 8.51 16.42 -3.04
CA ASP A 235 9.35 17.27 -2.20
C ASP A 235 10.83 17.07 -2.50
N SER A 236 11.58 18.18 -2.59
CA SER A 236 13.00 18.16 -2.99
C SER A 236 13.91 17.47 -1.98
N VAL A 237 13.46 17.29 -0.75
CA VAL A 237 14.18 16.62 0.35
C VAL A 237 13.54 15.28 0.66
N LEU A 238 12.26 15.26 1.08
CA LEU A 238 11.56 14.04 1.49
C LEU A 238 11.42 13.03 0.35
N GLY A 239 11.15 13.50 -0.88
CA GLY A 239 11.00 12.63 -2.05
C GLY A 239 12.31 11.94 -2.49
N LYS A 240 13.46 12.39 -1.99
CA LYS A 240 14.76 11.76 -2.27
C LYS A 240 15.16 10.69 -1.26
N GLU A 241 14.46 10.60 -0.15
CA GLU A 241 14.73 9.60 0.89
C GLU A 241 14.52 8.18 0.37
N LYS A 242 15.40 7.25 0.76
CA LYS A 242 15.37 5.85 0.34
C LYS A 242 15.30 4.92 1.54
N ILE A 243 14.64 3.79 1.37
CA ILE A 243 14.62 2.73 2.40
C ILE A 243 16.05 2.28 2.67
N GLY A 244 16.43 2.20 3.95
CA GLY A 244 17.76 1.77 4.39
C GLY A 244 18.84 2.86 4.35
N ASN A 245 18.56 4.05 3.77
CA ASN A 245 19.48 5.18 3.75
C ASN A 245 18.71 6.49 3.93
N ARG A 246 18.23 6.73 5.15
CA ARG A 246 17.41 7.89 5.50
C ARG A 246 18.18 8.88 6.35
N VAL A 247 18.06 10.16 5.99
CA VAL A 247 18.72 11.27 6.68
C VAL A 247 17.70 12.29 7.20
N ARG A 248 16.62 12.54 6.44
CA ARG A 248 15.64 13.59 6.74
C ARG A 248 14.22 13.01 6.89
N GLY A 249 13.37 13.78 7.59
CA GLY A 249 12.00 13.33 7.90
C GLY A 249 11.95 12.06 8.75
N THR A 250 13.00 11.79 9.53
CA THR A 250 13.11 10.62 10.41
C THR A 250 12.46 10.85 11.78
N ILE A 251 12.17 12.09 12.10
CA ILE A 251 11.36 12.51 13.23
C ILE A 251 10.21 13.40 12.73
N MET A 252 9.12 13.44 13.48
CA MET A 252 7.88 14.14 13.11
C MET A 252 8.11 15.64 12.88
N GLU A 253 8.91 16.28 13.72
CA GLU A 253 9.20 17.71 13.67
C GLU A 253 9.98 18.06 12.38
N ASP A 254 10.99 17.29 12.03
CA ASP A 254 11.76 17.48 10.80
C ASP A 254 10.90 17.23 9.55
N PHE A 255 10.04 16.19 9.59
CA PHE A 255 9.08 15.94 8.52
C PHE A 255 8.13 17.13 8.31
N ALA A 256 7.50 17.61 9.38
CA ALA A 256 6.55 18.71 9.31
C ALA A 256 7.20 20.02 8.83
N ALA A 257 8.40 20.33 9.33
CA ALA A 257 9.13 21.53 8.97
C ALA A 257 9.59 21.52 7.50
N ILE A 258 9.99 20.37 6.95
CA ILE A 258 10.38 20.27 5.54
C ILE A 258 9.16 20.46 4.65
N LEU A 259 8.08 19.70 4.91
CA LEU A 259 6.87 19.77 4.09
C LEU A 259 6.21 21.15 4.16
N ALA A 260 6.21 21.80 5.34
CA ALA A 260 5.69 23.15 5.53
C ALA A 260 6.41 24.17 4.62
N ARG A 261 7.75 24.14 4.57
CA ARG A 261 8.54 25.02 3.70
C ARG A 261 8.26 24.80 2.22
N ASN A 262 8.13 23.55 1.80
CA ASN A 262 7.83 23.24 0.39
C ASN A 262 6.46 23.76 -0.03
N LEU A 263 5.46 23.67 0.84
CA LEU A 263 4.11 24.13 0.56
C LEU A 263 3.95 25.66 0.61
N GLU A 264 4.82 26.40 1.26
CA GLU A 264 4.85 27.88 1.21
C GLU A 264 5.00 28.37 -0.22
N HIS A 265 5.87 27.74 -1.00
CA HIS A 265 6.07 28.09 -2.41
C HIS A 265 4.87 27.74 -3.30
N LYS A 266 4.05 26.75 -2.91
CA LYS A 266 2.84 26.35 -3.67
C LYS A 266 1.63 27.26 -3.36
N THR A 267 1.56 27.87 -2.18
CA THR A 267 0.39 28.66 -1.74
C THR A 267 0.25 29.97 -2.52
N THR A 268 1.28 30.47 -3.16
CA THR A 268 1.24 31.66 -4.04
C THR A 268 0.34 31.43 -5.28
N TYR A 269 -0.03 30.19 -5.60
CA TYR A 269 -0.84 29.84 -6.78
C TYR A 269 -2.26 29.33 -6.45
N CYS A 270 -2.59 29.03 -5.19
CA CYS A 270 -3.94 28.70 -4.78
C CYS A 270 -4.62 29.94 -4.19
N GLN A 271 -5.05 30.87 -5.03
CA GLN A 271 -6.13 31.77 -4.67
C GLN A 271 -7.37 30.87 -4.46
N VAL A 272 -7.72 30.65 -3.22
CA VAL A 272 -9.03 30.14 -2.85
C VAL A 272 -10.03 31.14 -3.42
N SER A 273 -10.78 30.77 -4.46
CA SER A 273 -11.92 31.54 -4.92
C SER A 273 -12.79 31.81 -3.68
N PRO A 274 -13.17 33.06 -3.40
CA PRO A 274 -14.01 33.36 -2.24
C PRO A 274 -15.27 32.51 -2.36
N VAL A 275 -15.61 31.78 -1.28
CA VAL A 275 -16.91 31.14 -1.16
C VAL A 275 -17.92 32.29 -1.23
N ASN A 276 -18.71 32.34 -2.30
CA ASN A 276 -19.82 33.27 -2.37
C ASN A 276 -20.82 32.88 -1.29
N ASP A 277 -20.87 33.65 -0.21
CA ASP A 277 -21.89 33.60 0.84
C ASP A 277 -23.24 34.20 0.37
N GLU A 278 -23.59 34.02 -0.89
CA GLU A 278 -24.91 34.43 -1.41
C GLU A 278 -25.73 33.18 -1.70
N ASP A 279 -26.36 32.62 -0.68
CA ASP A 279 -27.64 31.91 -0.80
C ASP A 279 -28.17 31.52 0.62
N HIS A 280 -28.54 32.54 1.41
CA HIS A 280 -29.53 32.40 2.48
C HIS A 280 -30.29 33.74 2.60
N SER A 281 -31.27 33.93 1.76
CA SER A 281 -32.37 34.85 1.97
C SER A 281 -33.68 34.12 1.70
#